data_6dcdb9078dff95f86e0dee8324e33c85
#
_entry.id   6dcdb9078dff95f86e0dee8324e33c85
#
_cell.length_a   1.000
_cell.length_b   1.000
_cell.length_c   1.000
_cell.angle_alpha   90.00
_cell.angle_beta   90.00
_cell.angle_gamma   90.00
#
_symmetry.space_group_name_H-M   'P 1'
#
loop_
_entity.id
_entity.type
_entity.pdbx_description
1 polymer ?
#
loop_
_entity_poly.entity_id
_entity_poly.type
_entity_poly.pdbx_seq_one_letter_code
_entity_poly.pdbx_strand_id
1 'polypeptide(L)'
;MTPTTPLSQIIPVNDLAWEDGRPGMQHKSLWADAATKRRAMLTRFAPGAQIALHRHVGDELVFVIEGAIADESGTLSAGNVGYRPNGCVHSVSSKNGATALAILTGDIEPVTDKGGAPASKIFTLSDLPWIDGRPGVRQKRIWDDAAGERRAIIARFEPGATLPPHRHVGDELIFVIEGANADESGPVVTGNMNYRPNGCVHSVTTKNGATVLAVVWGRTEPV
;
A
#
# COMPACT_ATOMS: atom_id res chain seq x y z
N MET A 1 -25.84 -17.61 -16.83
CA MET A 1 -24.85 -16.64 -17.24
C MET A 1 -23.50 -17.08 -16.65
N THR A 2 -22.50 -17.31 -17.48
CA THR A 2 -21.13 -17.61 -17.01
C THR A 2 -20.65 -16.34 -16.27
N PRO A 3 -20.15 -16.43 -15.02
CA PRO A 3 -19.63 -15.27 -14.35
C PRO A 3 -18.46 -14.71 -15.15
N THR A 4 -18.54 -13.44 -15.51
CA THR A 4 -17.44 -12.75 -16.18
C THR A 4 -16.26 -12.63 -15.20
N THR A 5 -15.08 -13.07 -15.62
CA THR A 5 -13.84 -12.90 -14.84
C THR A 5 -13.60 -11.40 -14.63
N PRO A 6 -13.47 -10.93 -13.41
CA PRO A 6 -13.20 -9.52 -13.17
C PRO A 6 -11.82 -9.15 -13.70
N LEU A 7 -11.68 -7.92 -14.21
CA LEU A 7 -10.43 -7.39 -14.75
C LEU A 7 -9.67 -6.58 -13.71
N SER A 8 -8.36 -6.46 -13.89
CA SER A 8 -7.54 -5.47 -13.19
C SER A 8 -8.06 -4.06 -13.48
N GLN A 9 -7.93 -3.16 -12.51
CA GLN A 9 -8.35 -1.77 -12.62
C GLN A 9 -7.13 -0.87 -12.40
N ILE A 10 -6.77 -0.11 -13.43
CA ILE A 10 -5.71 0.88 -13.32
C ILE A 10 -6.27 2.11 -12.62
N ILE A 11 -5.58 2.58 -11.59
CA ILE A 11 -5.89 3.80 -10.85
C ILE A 11 -4.85 4.84 -11.24
N PRO A 12 -5.21 5.83 -12.08
CA PRO A 12 -4.28 6.84 -12.57
C PRO A 12 -4.05 7.93 -11.52
N VAL A 13 -3.34 7.58 -10.44
CA VAL A 13 -3.11 8.42 -9.26
C VAL A 13 -2.53 9.79 -9.63
N ASN A 14 -1.66 9.81 -10.65
CA ASN A 14 -1.04 11.06 -11.11
C ASN A 14 -2.07 12.05 -11.66
N ASP A 15 -3.15 11.55 -12.26
CA ASP A 15 -4.19 12.38 -12.91
C ASP A 15 -5.31 12.81 -11.93
N LEU A 16 -5.37 12.21 -10.72
CA LEU A 16 -6.34 12.60 -9.72
C LEU A 16 -6.01 13.96 -9.12
N ALA A 17 -7.04 14.77 -8.88
CA ALA A 17 -6.89 16.06 -8.20
C ALA A 17 -6.60 15.85 -6.69
N TRP A 18 -5.86 16.79 -6.11
CA TRP A 18 -5.74 16.90 -4.66
C TRP A 18 -6.98 17.59 -4.11
N GLU A 19 -7.52 17.04 -3.05
CA GLU A 19 -8.65 17.58 -2.30
C GLU A 19 -8.17 18.09 -0.95
N ASP A 20 -8.72 19.21 -0.49
CA ASP A 20 -8.41 19.72 0.83
C ASP A 20 -8.97 18.78 1.91
N GLY A 21 -8.17 18.52 2.92
CA GLY A 21 -8.49 17.65 4.03
C GLY A 21 -8.46 18.40 5.36
N ARG A 22 -7.80 17.79 6.36
CA ARG A 22 -7.55 18.44 7.65
C ARG A 22 -6.61 19.63 7.47
N PRO A 23 -6.59 20.61 8.41
CA PRO A 23 -5.67 21.74 8.32
C PRO A 23 -4.22 21.33 8.06
N GLY A 24 -3.62 21.91 7.03
CA GLY A 24 -2.27 21.57 6.58
C GLY A 24 -2.14 20.24 5.82
N MET A 25 -3.24 19.66 5.37
CA MET A 25 -3.24 18.40 4.66
C MET A 25 -4.12 18.43 3.42
N GLN A 26 -3.68 17.73 2.39
CA GLN A 26 -4.46 17.41 1.20
C GLN A 26 -4.45 15.90 0.97
N HIS A 27 -5.45 15.38 0.28
CA HIS A 27 -5.50 13.96 -0.03
C HIS A 27 -6.03 13.69 -1.44
N LYS A 28 -5.73 12.49 -1.93
CA LYS A 28 -6.37 11.88 -3.10
C LYS A 28 -6.99 10.57 -2.64
N SER A 29 -8.29 10.39 -2.85
CA SER A 29 -8.96 9.10 -2.66
C SER A 29 -8.65 8.21 -3.86
N LEU A 30 -7.95 7.09 -3.64
CA LEU A 30 -7.47 6.24 -4.71
C LEU A 30 -8.40 5.06 -4.96
N TRP A 31 -8.81 4.40 -3.90
CA TRP A 31 -9.63 3.20 -3.95
C TRP A 31 -10.36 3.02 -2.61
N ALA A 32 -11.58 2.50 -2.65
CA ALA A 32 -12.33 2.14 -1.46
C ALA A 32 -13.26 0.96 -1.73
N ASP A 33 -13.38 0.08 -0.73
CA ASP A 33 -14.37 -0.98 -0.64
C ASP A 33 -15.23 -0.74 0.61
N ALA A 34 -16.45 -0.27 0.39
CA ALA A 34 -17.37 0.08 1.46
C ALA A 34 -17.80 -1.14 2.31
N ALA A 35 -17.84 -2.33 1.71
CA ALA A 35 -18.28 -3.54 2.41
C ALA A 35 -17.25 -4.00 3.46
N THR A 36 -15.97 -3.85 3.16
CA THR A 36 -14.85 -4.24 4.04
C THR A 36 -14.21 -3.06 4.76
N LYS A 37 -14.64 -1.82 4.47
CA LYS A 37 -14.04 -0.56 4.94
C LYS A 37 -12.57 -0.39 4.58
N ARG A 38 -12.09 -1.15 3.61
CA ARG A 38 -10.72 -1.02 3.08
C ARG A 38 -10.64 0.19 2.15
N ARG A 39 -9.55 0.93 2.22
CA ARG A 39 -9.31 2.08 1.35
C ARG A 39 -7.83 2.35 1.17
N ALA A 40 -7.50 2.99 0.08
CA ALA A 40 -6.18 3.52 -0.21
C ALA A 40 -6.28 5.01 -0.51
N MET A 41 -5.36 5.79 0.01
CA MET A 41 -5.31 7.24 -0.19
C MET A 41 -3.88 7.76 -0.20
N LEU A 42 -3.60 8.77 -1.01
CA LEU A 42 -2.43 9.61 -0.83
C LEU A 42 -2.76 10.76 0.09
N THR A 43 -1.85 11.07 0.99
CA THR A 43 -1.93 12.24 1.85
C THR A 43 -0.68 13.07 1.70
N ARG A 44 -0.86 14.37 1.47
CA ARG A 44 0.20 15.38 1.50
C ARG A 44 0.10 16.18 2.79
N PHE A 45 1.18 16.21 3.53
CA PHE A 45 1.35 16.99 4.75
C PHE A 45 2.14 18.25 4.45
N ALA A 46 1.62 19.41 4.80
CA ALA A 46 2.42 20.63 4.84
C ALA A 46 3.44 20.59 6.00
N PRO A 47 4.50 21.39 5.95
CA PRO A 47 5.38 21.56 7.10
C PRO A 47 4.62 21.96 8.37
N GLY A 48 4.85 21.21 9.47
CA GLY A 48 4.17 21.41 10.74
C GLY A 48 2.79 20.78 10.87
N ALA A 49 2.26 20.12 9.81
CA ALA A 49 0.97 19.44 9.87
C ALA A 49 0.95 18.31 10.92
N GLN A 50 -0.22 18.16 11.57
CA GLN A 50 -0.42 17.17 12.64
C GLN A 50 -1.78 16.48 12.50
N ILE A 51 -1.82 15.20 12.88
CA ILE A 51 -3.06 14.46 13.14
C ILE A 51 -3.10 14.16 14.63
N ALA A 52 -4.17 14.59 15.29
CA ALA A 52 -4.38 14.35 16.73
C ALA A 52 -4.44 12.84 17.03
N LEU A 53 -4.29 12.53 18.30
CA LEU A 53 -4.34 11.17 18.81
C LEU A 53 -5.60 10.45 18.34
N HIS A 54 -5.43 9.27 17.75
CA HIS A 54 -6.52 8.47 17.19
C HIS A 54 -6.21 6.99 17.29
N ARG A 55 -7.27 6.19 17.24
CA ARG A 55 -7.22 4.73 17.23
C ARG A 55 -7.55 4.21 15.84
N HIS A 56 -6.82 3.22 15.38
CA HIS A 56 -7.16 2.43 14.20
C HIS A 56 -8.11 1.28 14.57
N VAL A 57 -9.26 1.22 13.87
CA VAL A 57 -10.18 0.08 13.93
C VAL A 57 -9.94 -0.76 12.69
N GLY A 58 -8.87 -1.54 12.70
CA GLY A 58 -8.28 -2.26 11.59
C GLY A 58 -6.80 -1.90 11.43
N ASP A 59 -6.15 -2.52 10.47
CA ASP A 59 -4.74 -2.28 10.20
C ASP A 59 -4.54 -1.06 9.29
N GLU A 60 -3.40 -0.41 9.41
CA GLU A 60 -2.92 0.58 8.45
C GLU A 60 -1.50 0.27 8.01
N LEU A 61 -1.26 0.33 6.71
CA LEU A 61 0.07 0.35 6.11
C LEU A 61 0.31 1.73 5.50
N VAL A 62 1.44 2.35 5.82
CA VAL A 62 1.84 3.65 5.26
C VAL A 62 3.20 3.51 4.59
N PHE A 63 3.27 3.91 3.32
CA PHE A 63 4.52 4.07 2.56
C PHE A 63 4.79 5.56 2.36
N VAL A 64 5.91 6.06 2.88
CA VAL A 64 6.30 7.47 2.67
C VAL A 64 7.01 7.59 1.34
N ILE A 65 6.43 8.39 0.44
CA ILE A 65 6.95 8.64 -0.90
C ILE A 65 7.99 9.75 -0.85
N GLU A 66 7.71 10.82 -0.10
CA GLU A 66 8.54 12.00 0.01
C GLU A 66 8.48 12.58 1.42
N GLY A 67 9.58 13.15 1.91
CA GLY A 67 9.68 13.76 3.22
C GLY A 67 9.68 12.75 4.36
N ALA A 68 9.04 13.08 5.47
CA ALA A 68 8.94 12.21 6.64
C ALA A 68 7.72 12.56 7.49
N ILE A 69 7.13 11.53 8.10
CA ILE A 69 6.16 11.64 9.19
C ILE A 69 6.74 11.02 10.45
N ALA A 70 6.26 11.43 11.60
CA ALA A 70 6.67 10.87 12.88
C ALA A 70 5.45 10.59 13.76
N ASP A 71 5.55 9.53 14.53
CA ASP A 71 4.65 9.19 15.62
C ASP A 71 5.47 8.85 16.87
N GLU A 72 4.84 8.34 17.91
CA GLU A 72 5.48 8.01 19.18
C GLU A 72 6.46 6.82 19.09
N SER A 73 6.41 6.07 17.99
CA SER A 73 7.35 4.97 17.72
C SER A 73 8.60 5.42 16.99
N GLY A 74 8.59 6.65 16.46
CA GLY A 74 9.74 7.22 15.77
C GLY A 74 9.40 7.94 14.47
N THR A 75 10.43 8.18 13.66
CA THR A 75 10.33 8.86 12.36
C THR A 75 10.29 7.85 11.21
N LEU A 76 9.28 7.96 10.38
CA LEU A 76 9.13 7.21 9.15
C LEU A 76 9.49 8.13 7.97
N SER A 77 10.66 7.90 7.37
CA SER A 77 11.19 8.70 6.26
C SER A 77 10.83 8.10 4.90
N ALA A 78 10.98 8.90 3.84
CA ALA A 78 10.77 8.48 2.45
C ALA A 78 11.46 7.14 2.11
N GLY A 79 10.77 6.32 1.33
CA GLY A 79 11.21 4.99 0.94
C GLY A 79 11.00 3.90 1.99
N ASN A 80 10.38 4.20 3.12
CA ASN A 80 10.14 3.24 4.20
C ASN A 80 8.65 3.03 4.46
N VAL A 81 8.33 1.99 5.23
CA VAL A 81 6.97 1.55 5.53
C VAL A 81 6.70 1.57 7.02
N GLY A 82 5.57 2.13 7.41
CA GLY A 82 4.99 2.01 8.74
C GLY A 82 3.81 1.03 8.72
N TYR A 83 3.67 0.24 9.77
CA TYR A 83 2.52 -0.63 10.00
C TYR A 83 1.91 -0.34 11.36
N ARG A 84 0.62 -0.12 11.38
CA ARG A 84 -0.18 0.11 12.57
C ARG A 84 -1.21 -0.98 12.67
N PRO A 85 -1.05 -1.90 13.63
CA PRO A 85 -2.00 -2.99 13.82
C PRO A 85 -3.33 -2.48 14.34
N ASN A 86 -4.37 -3.26 14.15
CA ASN A 86 -5.68 -3.00 14.74
C ASN A 86 -5.57 -2.67 16.23
N GLY A 87 -6.23 -1.60 16.65
CA GLY A 87 -6.18 -1.07 18.00
C GLY A 87 -5.01 -0.13 18.29
N CYS A 88 -4.07 0.05 17.36
CA CYS A 88 -2.98 1.01 17.51
C CYS A 88 -3.51 2.41 17.77
N VAL A 89 -2.94 3.10 18.75
CA VAL A 89 -3.27 4.49 19.08
C VAL A 89 -2.01 5.34 18.94
N HIS A 90 -2.09 6.34 18.08
CA HIS A 90 -0.97 7.23 17.81
C HIS A 90 -1.42 8.63 17.37
N SER A 91 -0.51 9.58 17.42
CA SER A 91 -0.61 10.86 16.71
C SER A 91 0.34 10.83 15.51
N VAL A 92 0.17 11.75 14.57
CA VAL A 92 1.11 11.88 13.45
C VAL A 92 1.52 13.34 13.31
N SER A 93 2.79 13.57 13.03
CA SER A 93 3.31 14.90 12.71
C SER A 93 4.25 14.83 11.52
N SER A 94 4.34 15.94 10.77
CA SER A 94 5.34 16.12 9.72
C SER A 94 6.02 17.46 9.88
N LYS A 95 7.28 17.46 10.33
CA LYS A 95 8.03 18.69 10.58
C LYS A 95 8.28 19.51 9.33
N ASN A 96 8.68 18.84 8.24
CA ASN A 96 9.13 19.48 7.00
C ASN A 96 8.21 19.20 5.80
N GLY A 97 7.05 18.55 6.04
CA GLY A 97 6.16 18.08 4.99
C GLY A 97 6.46 16.65 4.57
N ALA A 98 5.47 16.01 4.00
CA ALA A 98 5.55 14.62 3.49
C ALA A 98 4.46 14.35 2.46
N THR A 99 4.71 13.35 1.61
CA THR A 99 3.68 12.68 0.82
C THR A 99 3.72 11.20 1.15
N ALA A 100 2.58 10.63 1.55
CA ALA A 100 2.49 9.24 1.98
C ALA A 100 1.27 8.55 1.37
N LEU A 101 1.44 7.29 0.95
CA LEU A 101 0.37 6.38 0.62
C LEU A 101 -0.05 5.66 1.88
N ALA A 102 -1.34 5.73 2.23
CA ALA A 102 -1.93 4.98 3.33
C ALA A 102 -2.94 3.95 2.78
N ILE A 103 -2.86 2.71 3.27
CA ILE A 103 -3.79 1.62 2.97
C ILE A 103 -4.37 1.16 4.31
N LEU A 104 -5.68 1.35 4.48
CA LEU A 104 -6.40 1.09 5.72
C LEU A 104 -7.40 -0.06 5.53
N THR A 105 -7.62 -0.83 6.58
CA THR A 105 -8.61 -1.93 6.59
C THR A 105 -9.78 -1.67 7.55
N GLY A 106 -9.95 -0.45 8.01
CA GLY A 106 -11.03 -0.06 8.92
C GLY A 106 -11.08 1.44 9.17
N ASP A 107 -11.86 1.83 10.16
CA ASP A 107 -12.11 3.23 10.53
C ASP A 107 -11.00 3.80 11.41
N ILE A 108 -11.05 5.10 11.63
CA ILE A 108 -10.19 5.84 12.55
C ILE A 108 -11.10 6.56 13.56
N GLU A 109 -10.82 6.38 14.84
CA GLU A 109 -11.59 6.98 15.95
C GLU A 109 -10.73 7.96 16.73
N PRO A 110 -11.20 9.19 17.00
CA PRO A 110 -10.50 10.09 17.89
C PRO A 110 -10.50 9.53 19.32
N VAL A 111 -9.38 9.63 20.01
CA VAL A 111 -9.23 9.20 21.40
C VAL A 111 -8.41 10.24 22.18
N THR A 112 -8.50 10.21 23.51
CA THR A 112 -7.78 11.13 24.40
C THR A 112 -6.65 10.45 25.17
N ASP A 113 -6.60 9.12 25.15
CA ASP A 113 -5.61 8.33 25.87
C ASP A 113 -5.16 7.14 25.01
N LYS A 114 -3.89 6.77 25.14
CA LYS A 114 -3.29 5.61 24.47
C LYS A 114 -3.68 4.29 25.12
N GLY A 115 -3.87 4.26 26.43
CA GLY A 115 -4.02 3.03 27.18
C GLY A 115 -2.89 2.04 26.92
N GLY A 116 -3.20 0.74 26.91
CA GLY A 116 -2.29 -0.35 26.55
C GLY A 116 -2.32 -0.70 25.05
N ALA A 117 -2.54 0.28 24.17
CA ALA A 117 -2.63 0.06 22.73
C ALA A 117 -1.34 -0.49 22.13
N PRO A 118 -1.41 -1.36 21.11
CA PRO A 118 -0.24 -1.83 20.38
C PRO A 118 0.48 -0.65 19.71
N ALA A 119 1.82 -0.71 19.68
CA ALA A 119 2.64 0.32 19.05
C ALA A 119 2.69 0.17 17.53
N SER A 120 2.95 1.28 16.82
CA SER A 120 3.35 1.28 15.42
C SER A 120 4.66 0.52 15.23
N LYS A 121 4.86 -0.06 14.05
CA LYS A 121 6.13 -0.67 13.62
C LYS A 121 6.66 0.10 12.42
N ILE A 122 7.95 0.43 12.45
CA ILE A 122 8.64 1.07 11.33
C ILE A 122 9.56 0.04 10.69
N PHE A 123 9.44 -0.12 9.37
CA PHE A 123 10.29 -0.99 8.57
C PHE A 123 11.19 -0.13 7.69
N THR A 124 12.48 -0.09 8.03
CA THR A 124 13.51 0.49 7.18
C THR A 124 13.78 -0.49 6.04
N LEU A 125 13.32 -0.17 4.85
CA LEU A 125 13.37 -1.12 3.73
C LEU A 125 14.79 -1.52 3.33
N SER A 126 15.82 -0.68 3.58
CA SER A 126 17.22 -1.06 3.37
C SER A 126 17.65 -2.26 4.21
N ASP A 127 17.11 -2.37 5.43
CA ASP A 127 17.49 -3.39 6.40
C ASP A 127 16.83 -4.74 6.15
N LEU A 128 15.77 -4.76 5.35
CA LEU A 128 15.10 -6.00 4.99
C LEU A 128 15.85 -6.73 3.87
N PRO A 129 16.10 -8.04 4.01
CA PRO A 129 16.77 -8.81 2.97
C PRO A 129 15.90 -8.95 1.73
N TRP A 130 16.55 -8.93 0.55
CA TRP A 130 15.94 -9.40 -0.66
C TRP A 130 15.95 -10.93 -0.65
N ILE A 131 14.77 -11.54 -0.84
CA ILE A 131 14.61 -12.97 -1.01
C ILE A 131 14.10 -13.27 -2.42
N ASP A 132 14.48 -14.40 -2.98
CA ASP A 132 14.00 -14.81 -4.29
C ASP A 132 12.51 -15.14 -4.22
N GLY A 133 11.79 -14.67 -5.22
CA GLY A 133 10.38 -14.95 -5.45
C GLY A 133 10.20 -15.87 -6.66
N ARG A 134 9.27 -15.49 -7.54
CA ARG A 134 9.14 -16.14 -8.86
C ARG A 134 10.33 -15.77 -9.76
N PRO A 135 10.62 -16.52 -10.84
CA PRO A 135 11.72 -16.20 -11.76
C PRO A 135 11.68 -14.74 -12.22
N GLY A 136 12.82 -14.04 -12.13
CA GLY A 136 12.93 -12.62 -12.44
C GLY A 136 12.31 -11.66 -11.43
N VAL A 137 11.88 -12.16 -10.26
CA VAL A 137 11.28 -11.33 -9.21
C VAL A 137 11.94 -11.60 -7.87
N ARG A 138 12.41 -10.55 -7.20
CA ARG A 138 12.88 -10.58 -5.82
C ARG A 138 11.94 -9.78 -4.94
N GLN A 139 11.83 -10.13 -3.66
CA GLN A 139 10.92 -9.45 -2.75
C GLN A 139 11.53 -9.20 -1.38
N LYS A 140 11.04 -8.15 -0.72
CA LYS A 140 11.24 -7.91 0.71
C LYS A 140 9.90 -8.10 1.40
N ARG A 141 9.86 -8.91 2.44
CA ARG A 141 8.64 -9.08 3.25
C ARG A 141 8.58 -7.99 4.29
N ILE A 142 7.51 -7.21 4.27
CA ILE A 142 7.26 -6.16 5.26
C ILE A 142 6.42 -6.76 6.38
N TRP A 143 5.32 -7.38 6.02
CA TRP A 143 4.36 -7.92 6.94
C TRP A 143 3.64 -9.13 6.33
N ASP A 144 3.36 -10.11 7.17
CA ASP A 144 2.67 -11.35 6.81
C ASP A 144 1.88 -11.79 8.04
N ASP A 145 0.61 -12.16 7.89
CA ASP A 145 -0.13 -12.72 9.01
C ASP A 145 0.13 -14.23 9.17
N ALA A 146 -0.17 -14.75 10.36
CA ALA A 146 0.12 -16.14 10.70
C ALA A 146 -0.60 -17.16 9.80
N ALA A 147 -1.73 -16.80 9.22
CA ALA A 147 -2.47 -17.62 8.27
C ALA A 147 -1.92 -17.52 6.84
N GLY A 148 -1.03 -16.55 6.57
CA GLY A 148 -0.47 -16.31 5.25
C GLY A 148 -1.46 -15.76 4.23
N GLU A 149 -2.65 -15.36 4.67
CA GLU A 149 -3.70 -14.88 3.79
C GLU A 149 -3.60 -13.39 3.50
N ARG A 150 -2.85 -12.62 4.34
CA ARG A 150 -2.62 -11.19 4.13
C ARG A 150 -1.14 -10.90 4.21
N ARG A 151 -0.63 -10.12 3.28
CA ARG A 151 0.79 -9.74 3.28
C ARG A 151 1.03 -8.40 2.61
N ALA A 152 2.13 -7.77 2.99
CA ALA A 152 2.68 -6.61 2.31
C ALA A 152 4.13 -6.88 1.96
N ILE A 153 4.49 -6.62 0.72
CA ILE A 153 5.84 -6.85 0.17
C ILE A 153 6.27 -5.68 -0.70
N ILE A 154 7.58 -5.45 -0.77
CA ILE A 154 8.18 -4.78 -1.91
C ILE A 154 8.63 -5.86 -2.88
N ALA A 155 8.14 -5.81 -4.11
CA ALA A 155 8.59 -6.71 -5.18
C ALA A 155 9.38 -5.92 -6.21
N ARG A 156 10.54 -6.46 -6.62
CA ARG A 156 11.37 -5.96 -7.70
C ARG A 156 11.36 -6.95 -8.84
N PHE A 157 10.94 -6.49 -9.99
CA PHE A 157 10.94 -7.22 -11.25
C PHE A 157 12.18 -6.82 -12.04
N GLU A 158 12.91 -7.80 -12.55
CA GLU A 158 14.02 -7.58 -13.47
C GLU A 158 13.52 -7.13 -14.85
N PRO A 159 14.34 -6.41 -15.63
CA PRO A 159 14.01 -6.11 -17.03
C PRO A 159 13.64 -7.38 -17.81
N GLY A 160 12.48 -7.34 -18.50
CA GLY A 160 11.97 -8.48 -19.24
C GLY A 160 11.27 -9.56 -18.42
N ALA A 161 11.16 -9.39 -17.10
CA ALA A 161 10.47 -10.36 -16.24
C ALA A 161 8.98 -10.49 -16.63
N THR A 162 8.49 -11.73 -16.56
CA THR A 162 7.09 -12.07 -16.79
C THR A 162 6.57 -12.99 -15.70
N LEU A 163 5.34 -12.78 -15.27
CA LEU A 163 4.60 -13.74 -14.46
C LEU A 163 3.52 -14.36 -15.33
N PRO A 164 3.43 -15.70 -15.37
CA PRO A 164 2.39 -16.38 -16.15
C PRO A 164 1.00 -16.05 -15.62
N PRO A 165 -0.06 -16.33 -16.41
CA PRO A 165 -1.43 -16.16 -15.98
C PRO A 165 -1.68 -16.83 -14.63
N HIS A 166 -2.33 -16.12 -13.74
CA HIS A 166 -2.71 -16.62 -12.42
C HIS A 166 -4.00 -15.94 -11.95
N ARG A 167 -4.72 -16.65 -11.09
CA ARG A 167 -5.97 -16.17 -10.49
C ARG A 167 -5.73 -15.64 -9.09
N HIS A 168 -6.32 -14.50 -8.78
CA HIS A 168 -6.39 -14.00 -7.41
C HIS A 168 -7.55 -14.65 -6.65
N VAL A 169 -7.24 -15.23 -5.48
CA VAL A 169 -8.22 -15.66 -4.48
C VAL A 169 -8.11 -14.67 -3.33
N GLY A 170 -8.88 -13.59 -3.44
CA GLY A 170 -8.78 -12.37 -2.64
C GLY A 170 -8.28 -11.18 -3.47
N ASP A 171 -8.18 -10.04 -2.84
CA ASP A 171 -7.85 -8.78 -3.52
C ASP A 171 -6.36 -8.45 -3.43
N GLU A 172 -5.89 -7.62 -4.36
CA GLU A 172 -4.54 -7.08 -4.35
C GLU A 172 -4.55 -5.60 -4.74
N LEU A 173 -3.77 -4.79 -4.00
CA LEU A 173 -3.41 -3.43 -4.38
C LEU A 173 -1.91 -3.37 -4.70
N ILE A 174 -1.56 -2.79 -5.83
CA ILE A 174 -0.19 -2.54 -6.26
C ILE A 174 0.02 -1.04 -6.40
N PHE A 175 1.08 -0.50 -5.81
CA PHE A 175 1.58 0.84 -6.08
C PHE A 175 2.95 0.72 -6.75
N VAL A 176 3.11 1.34 -7.92
CA VAL A 176 4.39 1.32 -8.66
C VAL A 176 5.31 2.40 -8.10
N ILE A 177 6.36 1.98 -7.41
CA ILE A 177 7.37 2.87 -6.81
C ILE A 177 8.34 3.36 -7.89
N GLU A 178 8.76 2.46 -8.80
CA GLU A 178 9.73 2.74 -9.84
C GLU A 178 9.46 1.86 -11.07
N GLY A 179 9.69 2.42 -12.26
CA GLY A 179 9.55 1.69 -13.52
C GLY A 179 8.09 1.54 -13.96
N ALA A 180 7.79 0.43 -14.60
CA ALA A 180 6.45 0.12 -15.07
C ALA A 180 6.23 -1.39 -15.19
N ASN A 181 5.05 -1.85 -14.86
CA ASN A 181 4.56 -3.17 -15.20
C ASN A 181 3.27 -3.05 -16.04
N ALA A 182 2.89 -4.13 -16.70
CA ALA A 182 1.67 -4.19 -17.49
C ALA A 182 0.98 -5.54 -17.29
N ASP A 183 -0.33 -5.53 -17.39
CA ASP A 183 -1.17 -6.71 -17.55
C ASP A 183 -2.15 -6.50 -18.72
N GLU A 184 -3.16 -7.34 -18.85
CA GLU A 184 -4.17 -7.29 -19.92
C GLU A 184 -4.99 -5.98 -19.90
N SER A 185 -5.01 -5.26 -18.79
CA SER A 185 -5.68 -3.94 -18.65
C SER A 185 -4.81 -2.78 -19.11
N GLY A 186 -3.51 -3.03 -19.33
CA GLY A 186 -2.55 -2.03 -19.81
C GLY A 186 -1.38 -1.77 -18.86
N PRO A 187 -0.56 -0.76 -19.18
CA PRO A 187 0.62 -0.40 -18.39
C PRO A 187 0.26 0.43 -17.16
N VAL A 188 0.93 0.12 -16.05
CA VAL A 188 0.91 0.92 -14.82
C VAL A 188 2.33 1.43 -14.56
N VAL A 189 2.49 2.75 -14.54
CA VAL A 189 3.78 3.42 -14.41
C VAL A 189 3.99 3.97 -13.00
N THR A 190 5.21 4.37 -12.70
CA THR A 190 5.61 5.02 -11.42
C THR A 190 4.58 6.04 -10.93
N GLY A 191 4.20 5.92 -9.67
CA GLY A 191 3.25 6.79 -8.99
C GLY A 191 1.78 6.38 -9.17
N ASN A 192 1.47 5.44 -10.04
CA ASN A 192 0.12 4.92 -10.24
C ASN A 192 -0.10 3.59 -9.50
N MET A 193 -1.37 3.21 -9.39
CA MET A 193 -1.79 1.99 -8.73
C MET A 193 -2.54 1.05 -9.66
N ASN A 194 -2.64 -0.20 -9.23
CA ASN A 194 -3.50 -1.21 -9.82
C ASN A 194 -4.28 -1.92 -8.70
N TYR A 195 -5.57 -2.14 -8.91
CA TYR A 195 -6.41 -2.97 -8.08
C TYR A 195 -6.80 -4.24 -8.82
N ARG A 196 -6.58 -5.38 -8.20
CA ARG A 196 -6.95 -6.69 -8.70
C ARG A 196 -7.97 -7.32 -7.77
N PRO A 197 -9.25 -7.35 -8.17
CA PRO A 197 -10.31 -7.92 -7.36
C PRO A 197 -10.20 -9.45 -7.26
N ASN A 198 -10.80 -9.99 -6.22
CA ASN A 198 -10.98 -11.45 -6.09
C ASN A 198 -11.56 -12.06 -7.37
N GLY A 199 -10.94 -13.14 -7.85
CA GLY A 199 -11.30 -13.82 -9.09
C GLY A 199 -10.62 -13.25 -10.35
N CYS A 200 -9.91 -12.12 -10.26
CA CYS A 200 -9.13 -11.57 -11.37
C CYS A 200 -8.11 -12.59 -11.86
N VAL A 201 -8.04 -12.76 -13.18
CA VAL A 201 -7.02 -13.56 -13.85
C VAL A 201 -6.20 -12.63 -14.72
N HIS A 202 -4.89 -12.65 -14.54
CA HIS A 202 -3.99 -11.79 -15.29
C HIS A 202 -2.58 -12.39 -15.37
N SER A 203 -1.81 -11.91 -16.33
CA SER A 203 -0.36 -12.05 -16.39
C SER A 203 0.31 -10.74 -15.95
N VAL A 204 1.61 -10.75 -15.69
CA VAL A 204 2.38 -9.51 -15.47
C VAL A 204 3.59 -9.52 -16.37
N THR A 205 3.85 -8.39 -17.00
CA THR A 205 5.06 -8.16 -17.81
C THR A 205 5.70 -6.85 -17.44
N THR A 206 7.01 -6.77 -17.60
CA THR A 206 7.75 -5.50 -17.52
C THR A 206 8.87 -5.48 -18.56
N LYS A 207 8.99 -4.39 -19.30
CA LYS A 207 10.05 -4.24 -20.30
C LYS A 207 11.38 -3.85 -19.67
N ASN A 208 11.36 -2.88 -18.76
CA ASN A 208 12.55 -2.24 -18.22
C ASN A 208 12.73 -2.49 -16.72
N GLY A 209 11.91 -3.37 -16.14
CA GLY A 209 11.86 -3.60 -14.71
C GLY A 209 10.87 -2.70 -13.98
N ALA A 210 10.52 -3.12 -12.77
CA ALA A 210 9.65 -2.35 -11.88
C ALA A 210 9.95 -2.68 -10.42
N THR A 211 9.75 -1.70 -9.54
CA THR A 211 9.67 -1.91 -8.10
C THR A 211 8.28 -1.50 -7.63
N VAL A 212 7.60 -2.37 -6.92
CA VAL A 212 6.23 -2.14 -6.47
C VAL A 212 6.06 -2.43 -4.99
N LEU A 213 5.16 -1.71 -4.34
CA LEU A 213 4.55 -2.11 -3.08
C LEU A 213 3.28 -2.90 -3.42
N ALA A 214 3.21 -4.14 -2.94
CA ALA A 214 2.03 -4.99 -3.08
C ALA A 214 1.40 -5.26 -1.71
N VAL A 215 0.09 -5.06 -1.59
CA VAL A 215 -0.72 -5.44 -0.44
C VAL A 215 -1.76 -6.44 -0.90
N VAL A 216 -1.71 -7.64 -0.34
CA VAL A 216 -2.48 -8.79 -0.78
C VAL A 216 -3.37 -9.28 0.36
N TRP A 217 -4.63 -9.46 0.06
CA TRP A 217 -5.63 -10.10 0.94
C TRP A 217 -6.06 -11.41 0.30
N GLY A 218 -5.28 -12.47 0.53
CA GLY A 218 -5.52 -13.79 -0.02
C GLY A 218 -4.28 -14.38 -0.71
N ARG A 219 -4.50 -15.26 -1.66
CA ARG A 219 -3.46 -15.99 -2.38
C ARG A 219 -3.64 -15.93 -3.89
N THR A 220 -2.68 -16.46 -4.63
CA THR A 220 -2.78 -16.65 -6.08
C THR A 220 -2.71 -18.13 -6.43
N GLU A 221 -3.44 -18.54 -7.47
CA GLU A 221 -3.48 -19.89 -8.00
C GLU A 221 -3.08 -19.89 -9.48
N PRO A 222 -2.35 -20.89 -9.97
CA PRO A 222 -2.11 -21.05 -11.41
C PRO A 222 -3.42 -21.22 -12.18
N VAL A 223 -3.43 -20.80 -13.45
CA VAL A 223 -4.57 -20.97 -14.37
C VAL A 223 -4.16 -21.87 -15.53
#